data_106f4e117040d441289357a3bcfb2794
#
_entry.id   106f4e117040d441289357a3bcfb2794
#
_cell.length_a   1.000
_cell.length_b   1.000
_cell.length_c   1.000
_cell.angle_alpha   90.00
_cell.angle_beta   90.00
_cell.angle_gamma   90.00
#
_symmetry.space_group_name_H-M   'P 1'
#
loop_
_entity.id
_entity.type
_entity.pdbx_description
1 polymer ?
#
loop_
_entity_poly.entity_id
_entity_poly.type
_entity_poly.pdbx_seq_one_letter_code
_entity_poly.pdbx_strand_id
1 'polypeptide(L)'
;MRRIYLSVLMMVMAVSAVMAQQKREFRGAWIQCVNGQFQGMQRDDMQKTLSYQLDELQKDGANAIFFQVRPECDALYESPYEPWSRFLTGVQGRAPQPYWDPLQWMVDECHRRGMELHAWINPYRAKTKGTTGLAAGHVAVKHPERVFSYDGQFIMNPGLDA
;
A
#
# COMPACT_ATOMS: atom_id res chain seq x y z
N MET A 1 57.06 -15.43 -11.38
CA MET A 1 56.16 -15.21 -10.19
C MET A 1 55.42 -13.91 -10.27
N ARG A 2 56.04 -12.72 -10.39
CA ARG A 2 55.37 -11.41 -10.45
C ARG A 2 54.23 -11.29 -11.50
N ARG A 3 54.43 -11.89 -12.71
CA ARG A 3 53.42 -11.88 -13.79
C ARG A 3 52.19 -12.72 -13.46
N ILE A 4 52.37 -13.86 -12.74
CA ILE A 4 51.29 -14.73 -12.31
C ILE A 4 50.41 -14.02 -11.26
N TYR A 5 51.04 -13.30 -10.29
CA TYR A 5 50.28 -12.53 -9.28
C TYR A 5 49.47 -11.41 -9.93
N LEU A 6 50.01 -10.71 -10.95
CA LEU A 6 49.27 -9.67 -11.66
C LEU A 6 48.06 -10.23 -12.42
N SER A 7 48.19 -11.39 -13.06
CA SER A 7 47.11 -12.05 -13.79
C SER A 7 46.00 -12.53 -12.84
N VAL A 8 46.36 -13.10 -11.69
CA VAL A 8 45.41 -13.51 -10.67
C VAL A 8 44.69 -12.32 -10.07
N LEU A 9 45.39 -11.22 -9.79
CA LEU A 9 44.79 -10.00 -9.26
C LEU A 9 43.82 -9.37 -10.26
N MET A 10 44.15 -9.30 -11.55
CA MET A 10 43.24 -8.83 -12.59
C MET A 10 42.02 -9.72 -12.74
N MET A 11 42.16 -11.03 -12.64
CA MET A 11 41.05 -11.97 -12.70
C MET A 11 40.09 -11.80 -11.53
N VAL A 12 40.62 -11.62 -10.31
CA VAL A 12 39.82 -11.35 -9.10
C VAL A 12 39.08 -10.01 -9.22
N MET A 13 39.72 -8.96 -9.72
CA MET A 13 39.08 -7.67 -9.94
C MET A 13 38.00 -7.72 -11.03
N ALA A 14 38.20 -8.49 -12.10
CA ALA A 14 37.22 -8.68 -13.17
C ALA A 14 35.97 -9.44 -12.65
N VAL A 15 36.15 -10.48 -11.84
CA VAL A 15 35.05 -11.23 -11.21
C VAL A 15 34.28 -10.34 -10.23
N SER A 16 34.97 -9.49 -9.44
CA SER A 16 34.31 -8.55 -8.52
C SER A 16 33.47 -7.51 -9.26
N ALA A 17 33.95 -7.00 -10.41
CA ALA A 17 33.23 -6.04 -11.23
C ALA A 17 31.94 -6.64 -11.85
N VAL A 18 31.97 -7.91 -12.25
CA VAL A 18 30.77 -8.61 -12.78
C VAL A 18 29.73 -8.85 -11.69
N MET A 19 30.16 -9.13 -10.46
CA MET A 19 29.23 -9.30 -9.32
C MET A 19 28.64 -7.97 -8.81
N ALA A 20 29.29 -6.83 -9.07
CA ALA A 20 28.81 -5.51 -8.65
C ALA A 20 27.65 -4.98 -9.52
N GLN A 21 27.31 -5.63 -10.62
CA GLN A 21 26.30 -5.18 -11.58
C GLN A 21 25.05 -6.07 -11.59
N GLN A 22 24.62 -6.57 -10.44
CA GLN A 22 23.26 -7.10 -10.33
C GLN A 22 22.28 -5.93 -10.41
N LYS A 23 21.77 -5.72 -11.62
CA LYS A 23 20.64 -4.84 -11.87
C LYS A 23 19.50 -5.34 -10.97
N ARG A 24 19.19 -4.61 -9.89
CA ARG A 24 18.04 -4.95 -9.05
C ARG A 24 16.79 -4.73 -9.89
N GLU A 25 16.24 -5.81 -10.38
CA GLU A 25 14.97 -5.78 -11.06
C GLU A 25 13.89 -5.42 -10.05
N PHE A 26 13.04 -4.45 -10.41
CA PHE A 26 11.88 -4.07 -9.60
C PHE A 26 10.73 -5.05 -9.89
N ARG A 27 10.34 -5.82 -8.91
CA ARG A 27 9.24 -6.80 -8.97
C ARG A 27 8.20 -6.47 -7.93
N GLY A 28 7.17 -5.72 -8.37
CA GLY A 28 6.11 -5.22 -7.50
C GLY A 28 4.84 -6.05 -7.58
N ALA A 29 4.15 -6.20 -6.44
CA ALA A 29 2.83 -6.82 -6.34
C ALA A 29 1.82 -5.87 -5.69
N TRP A 30 0.54 -5.94 -6.12
CA TRP A 30 -0.55 -5.11 -5.59
C TRP A 30 -1.38 -5.87 -4.58
N ILE A 31 -1.60 -5.26 -3.41
CA ILE A 31 -2.55 -5.73 -2.39
C ILE A 31 -3.63 -4.66 -2.27
N GLN A 32 -4.82 -4.97 -2.77
CA GLN A 32 -5.98 -4.06 -2.74
C GLN A 32 -6.87 -4.31 -1.53
N CYS A 33 -7.61 -3.29 -1.09
CA CYS A 33 -8.61 -3.43 -0.02
C CYS A 33 -10.06 -3.38 -0.53
N VAL A 34 -10.31 -2.80 -1.71
CA VAL A 34 -11.66 -2.55 -2.22
C VAL A 34 -12.45 -3.79 -2.63
N ASN A 35 -11.83 -4.96 -2.72
CA ASN A 35 -12.51 -6.25 -2.92
C ASN A 35 -13.20 -6.78 -1.66
N GLY A 36 -13.07 -6.06 -0.53
CA GLY A 36 -13.67 -6.43 0.74
C GLY A 36 -12.91 -7.51 1.52
N GLN A 37 -11.73 -7.93 1.05
CA GLN A 37 -10.97 -9.03 1.68
C GLN A 37 -10.60 -8.77 3.16
N PHE A 38 -10.50 -7.50 3.57
CA PHE A 38 -10.15 -7.14 4.96
C PHE A 38 -11.33 -6.59 5.75
N GLN A 39 -12.46 -6.36 5.09
CA GLN A 39 -13.60 -5.66 5.66
C GLN A 39 -14.16 -6.39 6.89
N GLY A 40 -14.07 -5.75 8.05
CA GLY A 40 -14.57 -6.30 9.31
C GLY A 40 -13.70 -7.40 9.93
N MET A 41 -12.53 -7.68 9.37
CA MET A 41 -11.58 -8.60 10.00
C MET A 41 -11.08 -8.04 11.33
N GLN A 42 -10.86 -8.94 12.28
CA GLN A 42 -10.14 -8.59 13.51
C GLN A 42 -8.67 -8.36 13.17
N ARG A 43 -7.99 -7.53 13.97
CA ARG A 43 -6.59 -7.18 13.78
C ARG A 43 -5.71 -8.41 13.52
N ASP A 44 -5.78 -9.40 14.39
CA ASP A 44 -4.88 -10.55 14.37
C ASP A 44 -5.11 -11.43 13.12
N ASP A 45 -6.37 -11.55 12.67
CA ASP A 45 -6.71 -12.29 11.44
C ASP A 45 -6.23 -11.54 10.19
N MET A 46 -6.37 -10.21 10.16
CA MET A 46 -5.86 -9.39 9.07
C MET A 46 -4.33 -9.44 9.00
N GLN A 47 -3.64 -9.31 10.14
CA GLN A 47 -2.19 -9.42 10.21
C GLN A 47 -1.69 -10.80 9.75
N LYS A 48 -2.36 -11.87 10.16
CA LYS A 48 -2.06 -13.23 9.71
C LYS A 48 -2.26 -13.39 8.20
N THR A 49 -3.35 -12.87 7.65
CA THR A 49 -3.63 -12.91 6.21
C THR A 49 -2.59 -12.15 5.41
N LEU A 50 -2.26 -10.93 5.85
CA LEU A 50 -1.26 -10.10 5.19
C LEU A 50 0.15 -10.71 5.30
N SER A 51 0.53 -11.24 6.47
CA SER A 51 1.81 -11.96 6.64
C SER A 51 1.94 -13.12 5.67
N TYR A 52 0.88 -13.92 5.53
CA TYR A 52 0.86 -15.04 4.58
C TYR A 52 1.04 -14.54 3.13
N GLN A 53 0.31 -13.49 2.73
CA GLN A 53 0.45 -12.91 1.38
C GLN A 53 1.87 -12.38 1.14
N LEU A 54 2.46 -11.69 2.12
CA LEU A 54 3.82 -11.17 2.01
C LEU A 54 4.86 -12.29 1.90
N ASP A 55 4.70 -13.38 2.66
CA ASP A 55 5.60 -14.54 2.63
C ASP A 55 5.55 -15.25 1.28
N GLU A 56 4.35 -15.44 0.70
CA GLU A 56 4.20 -16.04 -0.63
C GLU A 56 4.80 -15.13 -1.72
N LEU A 57 4.50 -13.84 -1.70
CA LEU A 57 5.05 -12.89 -2.66
C LEU A 57 6.58 -12.79 -2.57
N GLN A 58 7.16 -12.85 -1.36
CA GLN A 58 8.61 -12.90 -1.18
C GLN A 58 9.21 -14.16 -1.78
N LYS A 59 8.59 -15.34 -1.59
CA LYS A 59 9.03 -16.62 -2.22
C LYS A 59 9.01 -16.54 -3.75
N ASP A 60 8.01 -15.86 -4.32
CA ASP A 60 7.89 -15.62 -5.76
C ASP A 60 8.86 -14.53 -6.26
N GLY A 61 9.66 -13.96 -5.35
CA GLY A 61 10.71 -13.00 -5.66
C GLY A 61 10.25 -11.55 -5.76
N ALA A 62 9.07 -11.20 -5.29
CA ALA A 62 8.66 -9.80 -5.16
C ALA A 62 9.59 -9.05 -4.19
N ASN A 63 9.92 -7.80 -4.53
CA ASN A 63 10.75 -6.92 -3.71
C ASN A 63 10.08 -5.56 -3.43
N ALA A 64 8.85 -5.37 -3.91
CA ALA A 64 8.05 -4.19 -3.65
C ALA A 64 6.57 -4.56 -3.55
N ILE A 65 5.86 -3.92 -2.61
CA ILE A 65 4.42 -4.10 -2.39
C ILE A 65 3.71 -2.76 -2.58
N PHE A 66 2.70 -2.74 -3.45
CA PHE A 66 1.77 -1.62 -3.58
C PHE A 66 0.53 -1.91 -2.74
N PHE A 67 0.47 -1.34 -1.54
CA PHE A 67 -0.65 -1.54 -0.63
C PHE A 67 -1.68 -0.41 -0.76
N GLN A 68 -2.94 -0.74 -1.06
CA GLN A 68 -3.99 0.25 -1.19
C GLN A 68 -4.41 0.77 0.18
N VAL A 69 -4.06 2.03 0.47
CA VAL A 69 -4.27 2.65 1.78
C VAL A 69 -5.30 3.77 1.78
N ARG A 70 -5.63 4.32 0.60
CA ARG A 70 -6.61 5.40 0.45
C ARG A 70 -7.57 5.11 -0.71
N PRO A 71 -8.63 4.32 -0.46
CA PRO A 71 -9.52 3.84 -1.52
C PRO A 71 -10.61 4.83 -1.96
N GLU A 72 -11.27 5.55 -1.03
CA GLU A 72 -12.47 6.38 -1.28
C GLU A 72 -12.42 7.71 -0.49
N CYS A 73 -11.35 8.49 -0.55
CA CYS A 73 -11.11 9.65 0.31
C CYS A 73 -11.28 9.28 1.80
N ASP A 74 -10.84 8.10 2.15
CA ASP A 74 -10.79 7.51 3.48
C ASP A 74 -9.49 6.69 3.61
N ALA A 75 -9.08 6.34 4.80
CA ALA A 75 -7.75 5.82 5.04
C ALA A 75 -7.75 4.48 5.80
N LEU A 76 -6.77 3.62 5.49
CA LEU A 76 -6.40 2.43 6.27
C LEU A 76 -5.25 2.75 7.24
N TYR A 77 -5.15 4.00 7.67
CA TYR A 77 -4.16 4.50 8.64
C TYR A 77 -4.76 5.69 9.40
N GLU A 78 -4.14 6.08 10.50
CA GLU A 78 -4.57 7.27 11.24
C GLU A 78 -4.29 8.53 10.43
N SER A 79 -5.35 9.24 10.03
CA SER A 79 -5.26 10.46 9.25
C SER A 79 -5.95 11.63 9.98
N PRO A 80 -5.31 12.80 10.08
CA PRO A 80 -5.96 14.00 10.61
C PRO A 80 -6.97 14.62 9.62
N TYR A 81 -6.96 14.18 8.36
CA TYR A 81 -7.74 14.78 7.29
C TYR A 81 -8.92 13.94 6.84
N GLU A 82 -8.79 12.61 6.88
CA GLU A 82 -9.73 11.66 6.29
C GLU A 82 -10.21 10.64 7.31
N PRO A 83 -11.47 10.18 7.20
CA PRO A 83 -12.00 9.17 8.10
C PRO A 83 -11.35 7.79 7.85
N TRP A 84 -11.40 6.92 8.85
CA TRP A 84 -11.06 5.50 8.69
C TRP A 84 -11.94 4.86 7.61
N SER A 85 -11.32 4.03 6.78
CA SER A 85 -12.01 3.37 5.67
C SER A 85 -12.96 2.28 6.14
N ARG A 86 -14.14 2.20 5.48
CA ARG A 86 -15.07 1.09 5.66
C ARG A 86 -14.47 -0.27 5.24
N PHE A 87 -13.51 -0.26 4.34
CA PHE A 87 -12.83 -1.49 3.90
C PHE A 87 -11.94 -2.12 4.98
N LEU A 88 -11.71 -1.41 6.08
CA LEU A 88 -11.04 -1.94 7.27
C LEU A 88 -12.06 -2.49 8.28
N THR A 89 -12.97 -1.63 8.75
CA THR A 89 -13.85 -1.97 9.90
C THR A 89 -15.29 -2.30 9.50
N GLY A 90 -15.63 -2.22 8.22
CA GLY A 90 -17.01 -2.32 7.72
C GLY A 90 -17.82 -1.03 7.84
N VAL A 91 -17.35 -0.04 8.60
CA VAL A 91 -18.03 1.25 8.82
C VAL A 91 -17.03 2.37 8.67
N GLN A 92 -17.28 3.29 7.71
CA GLN A 92 -16.41 4.45 7.50
C GLN A 92 -16.42 5.38 8.73
N GLY A 93 -15.26 5.88 9.11
CA GLY A 93 -15.05 6.73 10.29
C GLY A 93 -14.85 5.98 11.60
N ARG A 94 -15.00 4.64 11.62
CA ARG A 94 -14.73 3.82 12.80
C ARG A 94 -13.27 3.37 12.82
N ALA A 95 -12.53 3.74 13.86
CA ALA A 95 -11.20 3.21 14.11
C ALA A 95 -11.24 1.69 14.41
N PRO A 96 -10.19 0.93 14.05
CA PRO A 96 -10.11 -0.49 14.40
C PRO A 96 -10.03 -0.69 15.92
N GLN A 97 -10.64 -1.79 16.39
CA GLN A 97 -10.62 -2.19 17.82
C GLN A 97 -10.23 -3.67 17.92
N PRO A 98 -9.15 -4.03 18.64
CA PRO A 98 -8.23 -3.10 19.32
C PRO A 98 -7.50 -2.20 18.31
N TYR A 99 -7.14 -1.00 18.77
CA TYR A 99 -6.48 -0.01 17.92
C TYR A 99 -5.14 -0.53 17.37
N TRP A 100 -4.92 -0.28 16.08
CA TRP A 100 -3.66 -0.49 15.38
C TRP A 100 -3.66 0.32 14.08
N ASP A 101 -2.47 0.58 13.52
CA ASP A 101 -2.31 1.25 12.24
C ASP A 101 -1.88 0.22 11.17
N PRO A 102 -2.77 -0.14 10.22
CA PRO A 102 -2.44 -1.09 9.16
C PRO A 102 -1.28 -0.67 8.26
N LEU A 103 -1.16 0.63 7.95
CA LEU A 103 -0.08 1.11 7.09
C LEU A 103 1.26 1.01 7.80
N GLN A 104 1.36 1.46 9.06
CA GLN A 104 2.59 1.35 9.83
C GLN A 104 3.02 -0.11 9.97
N TRP A 105 2.08 -0.98 10.30
CA TRP A 105 2.37 -2.42 10.42
C TRP A 105 2.87 -3.02 9.09
N MET A 106 2.28 -2.65 7.95
CA MET A 106 2.70 -3.10 6.62
C MET A 106 4.10 -2.58 6.24
N VAL A 107 4.44 -1.33 6.62
CA VAL A 107 5.80 -0.79 6.46
C VAL A 107 6.80 -1.68 7.17
N ASP A 108 6.56 -1.96 8.47
CA ASP A 108 7.45 -2.75 9.30
C ASP A 108 7.61 -4.18 8.76
N GLU A 109 6.51 -4.81 8.37
CA GLU A 109 6.51 -6.18 7.85
C GLU A 109 7.17 -6.32 6.46
N CYS A 110 7.00 -5.33 5.57
CA CYS A 110 7.70 -5.31 4.28
C CYS A 110 9.20 -5.10 4.50
N HIS A 111 9.60 -4.14 5.32
CA HIS A 111 11.01 -3.87 5.60
C HIS A 111 11.69 -5.07 6.27
N ARG A 112 11.02 -5.73 7.20
CA ARG A 112 11.53 -6.96 7.85
C ARG A 112 11.84 -8.08 6.83
N ARG A 113 11.11 -8.11 5.71
CA ARG A 113 11.31 -9.05 4.59
C ARG A 113 12.27 -8.54 3.51
N GLY A 114 12.83 -7.34 3.67
CA GLY A 114 13.68 -6.71 2.65
C GLY A 114 12.92 -6.24 1.40
N MET A 115 11.60 -6.01 1.53
CA MET A 115 10.73 -5.46 0.49
C MET A 115 10.46 -3.98 0.71
N GLU A 116 10.26 -3.23 -0.37
CA GLU A 116 9.77 -1.86 -0.33
C GLU A 116 8.25 -1.84 -0.17
N LEU A 117 7.71 -0.85 0.57
CA LEU A 117 6.28 -0.57 0.60
C LEU A 117 5.99 0.73 -0.14
N HIS A 118 5.05 0.67 -1.08
CA HIS A 118 4.51 1.79 -1.82
C HIS A 118 3.04 1.97 -1.45
N ALA A 119 2.69 3.13 -0.91
CA ALA A 119 1.31 3.47 -0.59
C ALA A 119 0.53 3.75 -1.87
N TRP A 120 -0.49 2.93 -2.15
CA TRP A 120 -1.39 3.15 -3.27
C TRP A 120 -2.58 3.99 -2.82
N ILE A 121 -2.73 5.16 -3.43
CA ILE A 121 -3.83 6.09 -3.19
C ILE A 121 -4.68 6.26 -4.46
N ASN A 122 -5.99 6.46 -4.27
CA ASN A 122 -6.92 6.87 -5.32
C ASN A 122 -7.27 8.34 -5.11
N PRO A 123 -6.61 9.28 -5.82
CA PRO A 123 -6.75 10.72 -5.50
C PRO A 123 -8.15 11.26 -5.79
N TYR A 124 -8.83 10.74 -6.78
CA TYR A 124 -10.11 11.30 -7.24
C TYR A 124 -11.35 10.49 -6.86
N ARG A 125 -11.23 9.23 -6.52
CA ARG A 125 -12.38 8.42 -6.14
C ARG A 125 -12.82 8.76 -4.72
N ALA A 126 -13.99 9.41 -4.58
CA ALA A 126 -14.56 9.76 -3.29
C ALA A 126 -15.61 8.74 -2.80
N LYS A 127 -16.29 8.03 -3.72
CA LYS A 127 -17.29 7.01 -3.38
C LYS A 127 -17.52 6.07 -4.55
N THR A 128 -17.60 4.76 -4.29
CA THR A 128 -18.10 3.76 -5.27
C THR A 128 -19.61 3.55 -5.11
N LYS A 129 -20.21 2.86 -6.10
CA LYS A 129 -21.65 2.50 -6.05
C LYS A 129 -22.03 1.69 -4.81
N GLY A 130 -21.14 0.83 -4.33
CA GLY A 130 -21.36 -0.04 -3.18
C GLY A 130 -21.31 0.65 -1.81
N THR A 131 -20.93 1.92 -1.76
CA THR A 131 -20.84 2.67 -0.51
C THR A 131 -22.18 3.32 -0.19
N THR A 132 -22.85 2.85 0.87
CA THR A 132 -24.21 3.29 1.22
C THR A 132 -24.26 4.47 2.18
N GLY A 133 -23.20 4.73 2.94
CA GLY A 133 -23.10 5.85 3.87
C GLY A 133 -21.70 6.44 3.89
N LEU A 134 -21.59 7.75 4.11
CA LEU A 134 -20.34 8.46 4.27
C LEU A 134 -20.24 9.00 5.70
N ALA A 135 -19.06 8.92 6.29
CA ALA A 135 -18.79 9.52 7.60
C ALA A 135 -18.91 11.05 7.54
N ALA A 136 -19.32 11.69 8.64
CA ALA A 136 -19.42 13.14 8.73
C ALA A 136 -18.09 13.87 8.41
N GLY A 137 -16.95 13.21 8.67
CA GLY A 137 -15.63 13.73 8.34
C GLY A 137 -15.20 13.60 6.88
N HIS A 138 -16.00 12.91 6.05
CA HIS A 138 -15.65 12.65 4.66
C HIS A 138 -15.74 13.91 3.79
N VAL A 139 -14.82 14.08 2.84
CA VAL A 139 -14.75 15.29 1.98
C VAL A 139 -16.03 15.54 1.22
N ALA A 140 -16.71 14.54 0.69
CA ALA A 140 -17.97 14.70 -0.03
C ALA A 140 -19.16 15.12 0.87
N VAL A 141 -19.03 14.98 2.20
CA VAL A 141 -20.00 15.48 3.18
C VAL A 141 -19.64 16.88 3.62
N LYS A 142 -18.36 17.16 3.89
CA LYS A 142 -17.90 18.49 4.32
C LYS A 142 -17.88 19.50 3.18
N HIS A 143 -17.57 19.05 1.96
CA HIS A 143 -17.33 19.86 0.78
C HIS A 143 -18.03 19.25 -0.44
N PRO A 144 -19.37 19.17 -0.47
CA PRO A 144 -20.12 18.59 -1.58
C PRO A 144 -19.86 19.29 -2.92
N GLU A 145 -19.49 20.57 -2.90
CA GLU A 145 -19.10 21.35 -4.06
C GLU A 145 -17.81 20.85 -4.74
N ARG A 146 -16.98 20.07 -4.04
CA ARG A 146 -15.73 19.52 -4.56
C ARG A 146 -15.88 18.17 -5.27
N VAL A 147 -17.08 17.62 -5.29
CA VAL A 147 -17.35 16.32 -5.91
C VAL A 147 -18.45 16.44 -6.95
N PHE A 148 -18.38 15.62 -7.97
CA PHE A 148 -19.50 15.40 -8.89
C PHE A 148 -19.94 13.94 -8.85
N SER A 149 -21.22 13.73 -9.11
CA SER A 149 -21.81 12.38 -9.17
C SER A 149 -21.86 11.90 -10.61
N TYR A 150 -21.38 10.68 -10.83
CA TYR A 150 -21.50 9.99 -12.10
C TYR A 150 -21.82 8.51 -11.84
N ASP A 151 -22.94 8.04 -12.37
CA ASP A 151 -23.38 6.65 -12.29
C ASP A 151 -23.35 6.07 -10.85
N GLY A 152 -23.81 6.87 -9.88
CA GLY A 152 -23.86 6.49 -8.46
C GLY A 152 -22.50 6.50 -7.72
N GLN A 153 -21.47 6.95 -8.39
CA GLN A 153 -20.15 7.18 -7.79
C GLN A 153 -19.94 8.67 -7.52
N PHE A 154 -19.07 9.01 -6.56
CA PHE A 154 -18.60 10.37 -6.36
C PHE A 154 -17.12 10.46 -6.74
N ILE A 155 -16.80 11.48 -7.51
CA ILE A 155 -15.46 11.74 -8.04
C ILE A 155 -15.07 13.15 -7.64
N MET A 156 -13.86 13.33 -7.10
CA MET A 156 -13.31 14.65 -6.80
C MET A 156 -13.13 15.45 -8.09
N ASN A 157 -13.50 16.73 -8.03
CA ASN A 157 -13.30 17.63 -9.16
C ASN A 157 -11.84 18.11 -9.21
N PRO A 158 -11.04 17.70 -10.21
CA PRO A 158 -9.64 18.09 -10.30
C PRO A 158 -9.43 19.55 -10.73
N GLY A 159 -10.48 20.25 -11.15
CA GLY A 159 -10.43 21.63 -11.57
C GLY A 159 -10.68 22.65 -10.46
N LEU A 160 -10.90 22.19 -9.22
CA LEU A 160 -11.03 23.07 -8.06
C LEU A 160 -9.74 23.03 -7.24
N ASP A 161 -9.30 24.22 -6.81
CA ASP A 161 -8.16 24.36 -5.91
C ASP A 161 -8.43 23.61 -4.58
N ALA A 162 -7.41 22.94 -4.05
CA ALA A 162 -7.48 22.14 -2.85
C ALA A 162 -7.57 23.00 -1.59
#